data_d0b0da87f1c911aec0c8b42e9dfdbf11
#
_entry.id   d0b0da87f1c911aec0c8b42e9dfdbf11
#
_cell.length_a   1.000
_cell.length_b   1.000
_cell.length_c   1.000
_cell.angle_alpha   90.00
_cell.angle_beta   90.00
_cell.angle_gamma   90.00
#
_symmetry.space_group_name_H-M   'P 1'
#
loop_
_entity.id
_entity.type
_entity.pdbx_description
1 polymer ?
#
loop_
_entity_poly.entity_id
_entity_poly.type
_entity_poly.pdbx_seq_one_letter_code
_entity_poly.pdbx_strand_id
1 'polypeptide(L)'
;MKFTSYQSAIKSFIESVTKPEILFRNFSAAAVLAVLNIATAVSIASLIFSGPLTPYISVGIGLFLISTVVSGFLIPALSRYKALLAGPRAGQAPIFAVMAANIALIMQGQPVEHIVITVIGAILLTTFIVGAFMFMIGLTKIGTVVSYIPFPVMAGFFAGLGYLLAKGGVTVALGPLSDVSQMTTLLMPEILFKLIPAIVFGIVLFILDQRFQHWLIVPTYLAAAVGLFYLVLYVAGVPIEAAVEFGWLALPESNAAGYFPVFTLDQLLWINWGAILQQFDIIIVLSILSVIMLLLDISGVELIIGRDLEPNRELRSAGLSNMIGTFAGSPLGFGAAADTAVSYRLGGSRFLMILIYSALVVAVIVLGHEPIVAVPIFVVGGFLIYIGLTFLIEWVWRKRLKLPLTEV
;
A
#
# COMPACT_ATOMS: atom_id res chain seq x y z
N MET A 1 -7.80 20.40 -34.43
CA MET A 1 -7.72 19.05 -33.84
C MET A 1 -7.78 18.97 -32.30
N LYS A 2 -7.34 19.95 -31.51
CA LYS A 2 -7.44 19.90 -30.03
C LYS A 2 -8.84 20.18 -29.46
N PHE A 3 -9.66 21.02 -30.11
CA PHE A 3 -11.00 21.39 -29.65
C PHE A 3 -12.03 20.25 -29.73
N THR A 4 -11.96 19.42 -30.77
CA THR A 4 -12.83 18.25 -30.95
C THR A 4 -12.56 17.15 -29.92
N SER A 5 -11.32 17.02 -29.44
CA SER A 5 -10.92 16.08 -28.39
C SER A 5 -11.47 16.47 -27.01
N TYR A 6 -11.56 17.77 -26.69
CA TYR A 6 -12.13 18.26 -25.42
C TYR A 6 -13.65 18.08 -25.37
N GLN A 7 -14.34 18.38 -26.46
CA GLN A 7 -15.80 18.20 -26.54
C GLN A 7 -16.21 16.73 -26.44
N SER A 8 -15.44 15.83 -27.06
CA SER A 8 -15.69 14.38 -26.94
C SER A 8 -15.44 13.86 -25.52
N ALA A 9 -14.43 14.38 -24.82
CA ALA A 9 -14.16 14.02 -23.44
C ALA A 9 -15.24 14.50 -22.47
N ILE A 10 -15.72 15.75 -22.63
CA ILE A 10 -16.82 16.30 -21.83
C ILE A 10 -18.12 15.53 -22.09
N LYS A 11 -18.43 15.25 -23.34
CA LYS A 11 -19.63 14.48 -23.70
C LYS A 11 -19.58 13.08 -23.12
N SER A 12 -18.42 12.40 -23.19
CA SER A 12 -18.24 11.08 -22.58
C SER A 12 -18.34 11.10 -21.05
N PHE A 13 -17.90 12.18 -20.40
CA PHE A 13 -18.05 12.37 -18.96
C PHE A 13 -19.52 12.59 -18.57
N ILE A 14 -20.23 13.48 -19.26
CA ILE A 14 -21.66 13.71 -19.06
C ILE A 14 -22.46 12.41 -19.25
N GLU A 15 -22.19 11.66 -20.30
CA GLU A 15 -22.81 10.36 -20.52
C GLU A 15 -22.52 9.35 -19.40
N SER A 16 -21.35 9.40 -18.79
CA SER A 16 -21.00 8.50 -17.68
C SER A 16 -21.69 8.83 -16.38
N VAL A 17 -22.05 10.10 -16.18
CA VAL A 17 -22.80 10.56 -14.99
C VAL A 17 -24.32 10.39 -15.18
N THR A 18 -24.82 10.55 -16.43
CA THR A 18 -26.27 10.53 -16.70
C THR A 18 -26.82 9.10 -16.90
N LYS A 19 -26.00 8.11 -17.30
CA LYS A 19 -26.45 6.73 -17.47
C LYS A 19 -26.30 5.92 -16.18
N PRO A 20 -27.42 5.48 -15.54
CA PRO A 20 -27.37 4.79 -14.24
C PRO A 20 -26.50 3.53 -14.25
N GLU A 21 -26.50 2.75 -15.33
CA GLU A 21 -25.69 1.53 -15.46
C GLU A 21 -24.18 1.83 -15.43
N ILE A 22 -23.76 2.90 -16.11
CA ILE A 22 -22.34 3.30 -16.16
C ILE A 22 -21.92 3.84 -14.80
N LEU A 23 -22.78 4.66 -14.17
CA LEU A 23 -22.54 5.19 -12.84
C LEU A 23 -22.41 4.06 -11.82
N PHE A 24 -23.33 3.08 -11.83
CA PHE A 24 -23.29 1.93 -10.93
C PHE A 24 -22.02 1.10 -11.10
N ARG A 25 -21.59 0.82 -12.33
CA ARG A 25 -20.34 0.09 -12.60
C ARG A 25 -19.11 0.85 -12.07
N ASN A 26 -19.03 2.16 -12.32
CA ASN A 26 -17.92 2.98 -11.81
C ASN A 26 -17.93 3.06 -10.28
N PHE A 27 -19.10 3.20 -9.67
CA PHE A 27 -19.24 3.23 -8.21
C PHE A 27 -18.83 1.88 -7.59
N SER A 28 -19.32 0.77 -8.13
CA SER A 28 -18.98 -0.58 -7.62
C SER A 28 -17.48 -0.85 -7.74
N ALA A 29 -16.87 -0.50 -8.89
CA ALA A 29 -15.43 -0.62 -9.08
C ALA A 29 -14.66 0.26 -8.08
N ALA A 30 -15.06 1.51 -7.93
CA ALA A 30 -14.42 2.46 -7.03
C ALA A 30 -14.54 2.00 -5.56
N ALA A 31 -15.70 1.52 -5.13
CA ALA A 31 -15.93 1.04 -3.76
C ALA A 31 -15.05 -0.17 -3.43
N VAL A 32 -15.00 -1.17 -4.31
CA VAL A 32 -14.15 -2.35 -4.13
C VAL A 32 -12.69 -1.96 -4.03
N LEU A 33 -12.24 -1.11 -4.92
CA LEU A 33 -10.84 -0.66 -4.97
C LEU A 33 -10.49 0.25 -3.79
N ALA A 34 -11.43 1.07 -3.31
CA ALA A 34 -11.24 1.86 -2.10
C ALA A 34 -11.01 0.95 -0.88
N VAL A 35 -11.84 -0.09 -0.70
CA VAL A 35 -11.66 -1.06 0.39
C VAL A 35 -10.30 -1.76 0.31
N LEU A 36 -9.89 -2.22 -0.87
CA LEU A 36 -8.59 -2.89 -1.07
C LEU A 36 -7.42 -1.96 -0.76
N ASN A 37 -7.47 -0.73 -1.28
CA ASN A 37 -6.36 0.22 -1.09
C ASN A 37 -6.32 0.80 0.33
N ILE A 38 -7.46 0.98 0.99
CA ILE A 38 -7.51 1.34 2.42
C ILE A 38 -6.89 0.22 3.25
N ALA A 39 -7.28 -1.05 3.03
CA ALA A 39 -6.68 -2.18 3.73
C ALA A 39 -5.17 -2.27 3.50
N THR A 40 -4.71 -2.00 2.28
CA THR A 40 -3.28 -1.95 1.93
C THR A 40 -2.58 -0.80 2.66
N ALA A 41 -3.16 0.41 2.67
CA ALA A 41 -2.61 1.58 3.35
C ALA A 41 -2.48 1.35 4.87
N VAL A 42 -3.52 0.79 5.51
CA VAL A 42 -3.50 0.40 6.92
C VAL A 42 -2.40 -0.61 7.19
N SER A 43 -2.30 -1.66 6.36
CA SER A 43 -1.30 -2.72 6.53
C SER A 43 0.14 -2.21 6.36
N ILE A 44 0.39 -1.35 5.38
CA ILE A 44 1.69 -0.70 5.16
C ILE A 44 2.05 0.18 6.36
N ALA A 45 1.13 1.03 6.81
CA ALA A 45 1.34 1.90 7.95
C ALA A 45 1.64 1.11 9.23
N SER A 46 0.86 0.06 9.50
CA SER A 46 1.06 -0.81 10.67
C SER A 46 2.43 -1.51 10.66
N LEU A 47 2.94 -1.87 9.48
CA LEU A 47 4.26 -2.45 9.34
C LEU A 47 5.37 -1.43 9.61
N ILE A 48 5.26 -0.23 9.06
CA ILE A 48 6.29 0.82 9.16
C ILE A 48 6.30 1.43 10.56
N PHE A 49 5.12 1.72 11.11
CA PHE A 49 4.96 2.31 12.44
C PHE A 49 4.80 1.23 13.53
N SER A 50 5.61 0.16 13.45
CA SER A 50 5.65 -0.91 14.45
C SER A 50 6.67 -0.61 15.57
N GLY A 51 6.63 -1.39 16.65
CA GLY A 51 7.55 -1.24 17.79
C GLY A 51 7.36 0.10 18.54
N PRO A 52 8.41 0.90 18.74
CA PRO A 52 8.33 2.18 19.45
C PRO A 52 7.41 3.22 18.79
N LEU A 53 7.15 3.05 17.49
CA LEU A 53 6.33 3.98 16.70
C LEU A 53 4.84 3.62 16.72
N THR A 54 4.45 2.52 17.36
CA THR A 54 3.06 2.04 17.44
C THR A 54 2.06 3.12 17.87
N PRO A 55 2.34 4.01 18.83
CA PRO A 55 1.41 5.08 19.20
C PRO A 55 1.04 6.04 18.04
N TYR A 56 1.82 6.06 16.97
CA TYR A 56 1.62 6.95 15.82
C TYR A 56 1.16 6.22 14.55
N ILE A 57 0.63 5.00 14.67
CA ILE A 57 0.09 4.24 13.52
C ILE A 57 -0.98 5.03 12.80
N SER A 58 -1.86 5.74 13.51
CA SER A 58 -2.93 6.57 12.93
C SER A 58 -2.38 7.65 11.99
N VAL A 59 -1.29 8.31 12.36
CA VAL A 59 -0.59 9.29 11.51
C VAL A 59 -0.04 8.59 10.27
N GLY A 60 0.58 7.42 10.43
CA GLY A 60 1.06 6.60 9.33
C GLY A 60 -0.05 6.23 8.35
N ILE A 61 -1.21 5.78 8.85
CA ILE A 61 -2.38 5.46 8.05
C ILE A 61 -2.83 6.68 7.25
N GLY A 62 -2.92 7.84 7.89
CA GLY A 62 -3.26 9.10 7.23
C GLY A 62 -2.34 9.44 6.06
N LEU A 63 -1.01 9.32 6.26
CA LEU A 63 -0.03 9.54 5.19
C LEU A 63 -0.27 8.61 3.99
N PHE A 64 -0.48 7.31 4.22
CA PHE A 64 -0.69 6.35 3.12
C PHE A 64 -2.06 6.49 2.47
N LEU A 65 -3.10 6.93 3.20
CA LEU A 65 -4.38 7.31 2.60
C LEU A 65 -4.25 8.58 1.74
N ILE A 66 -3.48 9.58 2.18
CA ILE A 66 -3.15 10.76 1.36
C ILE A 66 -2.43 10.32 0.08
N SER A 67 -1.47 9.39 0.18
CA SER A 67 -0.80 8.83 -1.00
C SER A 67 -1.78 8.15 -1.95
N THR A 68 -2.75 7.42 -1.41
CA THR A 68 -3.81 6.77 -2.19
C THR A 68 -4.63 7.80 -2.99
N VAL A 69 -4.97 8.94 -2.39
CA VAL A 69 -5.73 10.01 -3.05
C VAL A 69 -4.85 10.75 -4.07
N VAL A 70 -3.66 11.19 -3.65
CA VAL A 70 -2.79 12.04 -4.47
C VAL A 70 -2.26 11.28 -5.69
N SER A 71 -1.67 10.11 -5.48
CA SER A 71 -1.17 9.28 -6.59
C SER A 71 -2.30 8.71 -7.42
N GLY A 72 -3.41 8.31 -6.78
CA GLY A 72 -4.62 7.83 -7.44
C GLY A 72 -5.27 8.87 -8.36
N PHE A 73 -5.10 10.16 -8.10
CA PHE A 73 -5.61 11.24 -8.94
C PHE A 73 -4.57 11.75 -9.95
N LEU A 74 -3.35 12.09 -9.50
CA LEU A 74 -2.35 12.73 -10.34
C LEU A 74 -1.79 11.81 -11.41
N ILE A 75 -1.49 10.54 -11.08
CA ILE A 75 -0.88 9.62 -12.02
C ILE A 75 -1.80 9.35 -13.21
N PRO A 76 -3.09 8.95 -13.05
CA PRO A 76 -4.00 8.81 -14.18
C PRO A 76 -4.23 10.11 -14.94
N ALA A 77 -4.24 11.26 -14.25
CA ALA A 77 -4.38 12.55 -14.91
C ALA A 77 -3.22 12.86 -15.87
N LEU A 78 -2.02 12.40 -15.54
CA LEU A 78 -0.79 12.59 -16.34
C LEU A 78 -0.51 11.43 -17.30
N SER A 79 -0.98 10.21 -16.96
CA SER A 79 -0.83 8.99 -17.76
C SER A 79 -1.56 9.06 -19.09
N ARG A 80 -1.15 8.19 -20.02
CA ARG A 80 -1.88 7.98 -21.28
C ARG A 80 -3.19 7.20 -21.04
N TYR A 81 -3.21 6.31 -20.08
CA TYR A 81 -4.39 5.53 -19.69
C TYR A 81 -5.09 6.15 -18.49
N LYS A 82 -6.22 6.82 -18.74
CA LYS A 82 -6.95 7.61 -17.74
C LYS A 82 -7.67 6.79 -16.66
N ALA A 83 -7.74 5.49 -16.81
CA ALA A 83 -8.29 4.55 -15.83
C ALA A 83 -7.18 3.73 -15.13
N LEU A 84 -5.92 4.15 -15.24
CA LEU A 84 -4.82 3.58 -14.49
C LEU A 84 -5.03 3.82 -13.01
N LEU A 85 -5.10 2.77 -12.20
CA LEU A 85 -5.11 2.91 -10.75
C LEU A 85 -3.71 3.02 -10.21
N ALA A 86 -3.54 3.95 -9.27
CA ALA A 86 -2.27 4.20 -8.62
C ALA A 86 -2.47 4.39 -7.11
N GLY A 87 -1.45 4.05 -6.34
CA GLY A 87 -1.46 4.14 -4.89
C GLY A 87 -0.14 3.66 -4.29
N PRO A 88 -0.04 3.65 -2.95
CA PRO A 88 1.10 3.08 -2.25
C PRO A 88 1.20 1.58 -2.53
N ARG A 89 2.42 1.06 -2.59
CA ARG A 89 2.68 -0.35 -2.96
C ARG A 89 3.25 -1.14 -1.79
N ALA A 90 2.64 -2.28 -1.51
CA ALA A 90 3.06 -3.15 -0.41
C ALA A 90 4.51 -3.65 -0.56
N GLY A 91 5.02 -3.82 -1.78
CA GLY A 91 6.39 -4.25 -2.03
C GLY A 91 7.48 -3.29 -1.53
N GLN A 92 7.15 -2.03 -1.27
CA GLN A 92 8.09 -1.04 -0.72
C GLN A 92 8.02 -0.97 0.82
N ALA A 93 6.91 -1.43 1.40
CA ALA A 93 6.65 -1.32 2.83
C ALA A 93 7.75 -1.93 3.72
N PRO A 94 8.30 -3.13 3.41
CA PRO A 94 9.36 -3.71 4.24
C PRO A 94 10.63 -2.86 4.26
N ILE A 95 10.95 -2.19 3.15
CA ILE A 95 12.16 -1.36 3.05
C ILE A 95 11.97 -0.06 3.83
N PHE A 96 10.78 0.56 3.74
CA PHE A 96 10.44 1.69 4.61
C PHE A 96 10.40 1.29 6.09
N ALA A 97 9.94 0.08 6.42
CA ALA A 97 9.94 -0.41 7.79
C ALA A 97 11.37 -0.57 8.34
N VAL A 98 12.30 -1.09 7.53
CA VAL A 98 13.73 -1.16 7.91
C VAL A 98 14.30 0.24 8.12
N MET A 99 14.00 1.19 7.23
CA MET A 99 14.42 2.58 7.37
C MET A 99 13.90 3.21 8.68
N ALA A 100 12.62 3.01 8.99
CA ALA A 100 12.01 3.51 10.22
C ALA A 100 12.62 2.88 11.47
N ALA A 101 12.86 1.57 11.46
CA ALA A 101 13.52 0.86 12.55
C ALA A 101 14.96 1.34 12.78
N ASN A 102 15.73 1.53 11.69
CA ASN A 102 17.10 2.06 11.79
C ASN A 102 17.11 3.48 12.39
N ILE A 103 16.22 4.36 11.95
CA ILE A 103 16.10 5.72 12.51
C ILE A 103 15.75 5.65 13.98
N ALA A 104 14.80 4.79 14.38
CA ALA A 104 14.43 4.60 15.78
C ALA A 104 15.60 4.10 16.64
N LEU A 105 16.44 3.22 16.10
CA LEU A 105 17.67 2.74 16.77
C LEU A 105 18.72 3.85 16.92
N ILE A 106 18.96 4.63 15.85
CA ILE A 106 19.94 5.74 15.87
C ILE A 106 19.51 6.83 16.86
N MET A 107 18.21 7.07 16.98
CA MET A 107 17.65 8.10 17.87
C MET A 107 17.19 7.54 19.23
N GLN A 108 17.66 6.37 19.62
CA GLN A 108 17.31 5.76 20.90
C GLN A 108 17.64 6.71 22.08
N GLY A 109 16.65 6.90 22.97
CA GLY A 109 16.75 7.85 24.09
C GLY A 109 16.23 9.27 23.78
N GLN A 110 15.85 9.56 22.54
CA GLN A 110 15.14 10.80 22.19
C GLN A 110 13.62 10.65 22.40
N PRO A 111 12.87 11.75 22.56
CA PRO A 111 11.41 11.71 22.59
C PRO A 111 10.84 11.03 21.33
N VAL A 112 9.81 10.21 21.52
CA VAL A 112 9.21 9.42 20.42
C VAL A 112 8.67 10.34 19.31
N GLU A 113 8.17 11.52 19.67
CA GLU A 113 7.70 12.54 18.71
C GLU A 113 8.81 12.95 17.74
N HIS A 114 10.05 13.16 18.22
CA HIS A 114 11.19 13.52 17.37
C HIS A 114 11.56 12.38 16.42
N ILE A 115 11.47 11.13 16.90
CA ILE A 115 11.73 9.94 16.10
C ILE A 115 10.68 9.84 14.97
N VAL A 116 9.40 9.97 15.31
CA VAL A 116 8.28 9.90 14.36
C VAL A 116 8.40 10.98 13.28
N ILE A 117 8.65 12.22 13.66
CA ILE A 117 8.81 13.34 12.72
C ILE A 117 10.01 13.09 11.82
N THR A 118 11.12 12.55 12.34
CA THR A 118 12.29 12.19 11.54
C THR A 118 11.97 11.07 10.55
N VAL A 119 11.24 10.03 10.98
CA VAL A 119 10.79 8.93 10.11
C VAL A 119 9.88 9.44 8.99
N ILE A 120 8.91 10.30 9.32
CA ILE A 120 8.02 10.89 8.30
C ILE A 120 8.83 11.77 7.33
N GLY A 121 9.73 12.60 7.86
CA GLY A 121 10.65 13.39 7.03
C GLY A 121 11.49 12.53 6.10
N ALA A 122 12.00 11.40 6.58
CA ALA A 122 12.75 10.43 5.79
C ALA A 122 11.90 9.79 4.69
N ILE A 123 10.66 9.38 4.99
CA ILE A 123 9.72 8.82 4.01
C ILE A 123 9.41 9.83 2.91
N LEU A 124 9.10 11.07 3.29
CA LEU A 124 8.76 12.12 2.32
C LEU A 124 9.96 12.54 1.48
N LEU A 125 11.15 12.71 2.09
CA LEU A 125 12.38 13.00 1.35
C LEU A 125 12.71 11.87 0.36
N THR A 126 12.61 10.62 0.81
CA THR A 126 12.79 9.45 -0.05
C THR A 126 11.81 9.46 -1.21
N THR A 127 10.54 9.76 -0.94
CA THR A 127 9.49 9.89 -1.98
C THR A 127 9.86 10.93 -3.02
N PHE A 128 10.35 12.09 -2.58
CA PHE A 128 10.81 13.15 -3.50
C PHE A 128 12.00 12.70 -4.36
N ILE A 129 13.01 12.08 -3.73
CA ILE A 129 14.21 11.60 -4.43
C ILE A 129 13.86 10.51 -5.45
N VAL A 130 13.05 9.52 -5.04
CA VAL A 130 12.57 8.46 -5.93
C VAL A 130 11.74 9.05 -7.08
N GLY A 131 10.87 10.02 -6.77
CA GLY A 131 10.07 10.74 -7.76
C GLY A 131 10.95 11.46 -8.78
N ALA A 132 11.96 12.19 -8.32
CA ALA A 132 12.92 12.88 -9.17
C ALA A 132 13.71 11.87 -10.04
N PHE A 133 14.16 10.76 -9.45
CA PHE A 133 14.87 9.70 -10.15
C PHE A 133 14.01 9.06 -11.26
N MET A 134 12.75 8.70 -10.96
CA MET A 134 11.80 8.20 -11.96
C MET A 134 11.57 9.21 -13.10
N PHE A 135 11.41 10.48 -12.73
CA PHE A 135 11.21 11.56 -13.72
C PHE A 135 12.42 11.71 -14.63
N MET A 136 13.63 11.71 -14.08
CA MET A 136 14.88 11.79 -14.84
C MET A 136 15.05 10.59 -15.78
N ILE A 137 14.82 9.36 -15.30
CA ILE A 137 14.87 8.16 -16.17
C ILE A 137 13.85 8.26 -17.29
N GLY A 138 12.63 8.73 -16.99
CA GLY A 138 11.59 8.93 -18.00
C GLY A 138 11.94 10.02 -19.03
N LEU A 139 12.81 11.00 -18.71
CA LEU A 139 13.32 11.99 -19.66
C LEU A 139 14.44 11.42 -20.53
N THR A 140 15.35 10.64 -19.97
CA THR A 140 16.52 10.08 -20.67
C THR A 140 16.16 8.90 -21.58
N LYS A 141 14.92 8.41 -21.53
CA LYS A 141 14.43 7.26 -22.30
C LYS A 141 15.17 5.94 -21.97
N ILE A 142 15.84 5.89 -20.82
CA ILE A 142 16.59 4.71 -20.35
C ILE A 142 15.65 3.64 -19.71
N GLY A 143 14.36 3.90 -19.61
CA GLY A 143 13.39 2.94 -19.02
C GLY A 143 13.43 1.52 -19.64
N THR A 144 13.94 1.37 -20.85
CA THR A 144 14.16 0.08 -21.50
C THR A 144 15.34 -0.71 -20.90
N VAL A 145 16.24 -0.07 -20.12
CA VAL A 145 17.41 -0.74 -19.52
C VAL A 145 16.97 -1.78 -18.46
N VAL A 146 15.80 -1.58 -17.83
CA VAL A 146 15.27 -2.53 -16.84
C VAL A 146 14.98 -3.91 -17.45
N SER A 147 14.70 -3.99 -18.76
CA SER A 147 14.52 -5.27 -19.44
C SER A 147 15.78 -6.13 -19.52
N TYR A 148 16.95 -5.57 -19.20
CA TYR A 148 18.22 -6.29 -19.15
C TYR A 148 18.54 -6.89 -17.78
N ILE A 149 17.72 -6.64 -16.75
CA ILE A 149 17.94 -7.25 -15.42
C ILE A 149 17.62 -8.75 -15.51
N PRO A 150 18.57 -9.65 -15.17
CA PRO A 150 18.34 -11.09 -15.22
C PRO A 150 17.18 -11.50 -14.31
N PHE A 151 16.31 -12.36 -14.82
CA PHE A 151 15.15 -12.84 -14.07
C PHE A 151 15.48 -13.40 -12.68
N PRO A 152 16.57 -14.21 -12.48
CA PRO A 152 16.91 -14.74 -11.16
C PRO A 152 17.15 -13.64 -10.11
N VAL A 153 17.74 -12.50 -10.52
CA VAL A 153 17.97 -11.36 -9.62
C VAL A 153 16.65 -10.75 -9.17
N MET A 154 15.74 -10.52 -10.12
CA MET A 154 14.40 -10.01 -9.81
C MET A 154 13.60 -10.99 -8.95
N ALA A 155 13.63 -12.27 -9.28
CA ALA A 155 12.93 -13.33 -8.54
C ALA A 155 13.40 -13.41 -7.10
N GLY A 156 14.73 -13.44 -6.87
CA GLY A 156 15.31 -13.46 -5.53
C GLY A 156 14.94 -12.22 -4.72
N PHE A 157 14.98 -11.05 -5.35
CA PHE A 157 14.61 -9.79 -4.71
C PHE A 157 13.13 -9.76 -4.29
N PHE A 158 12.21 -10.06 -5.21
CA PHE A 158 10.77 -10.09 -4.89
C PHE A 158 10.39 -11.19 -3.91
N ALA A 159 11.09 -12.33 -3.94
CA ALA A 159 10.94 -13.38 -2.93
C ALA A 159 11.36 -12.87 -1.54
N GLY A 160 12.49 -12.16 -1.46
CA GLY A 160 12.94 -11.51 -0.22
C GLY A 160 11.91 -10.52 0.32
N LEU A 161 11.32 -9.68 -0.55
CA LEU A 161 10.22 -8.79 -0.16
C LEU A 161 8.99 -9.55 0.35
N GLY A 162 8.61 -10.64 -0.33
CA GLY A 162 7.52 -11.51 0.09
C GLY A 162 7.75 -12.10 1.49
N TYR A 163 8.96 -12.55 1.77
CA TYR A 163 9.35 -13.02 3.11
C TYR A 163 9.25 -11.91 4.16
N LEU A 164 9.77 -10.72 3.86
CA LEU A 164 9.70 -9.58 4.77
C LEU A 164 8.26 -9.12 5.04
N LEU A 165 7.39 -9.14 4.03
CA LEU A 165 5.97 -8.86 4.18
C LEU A 165 5.28 -9.88 5.07
N ALA A 166 5.51 -11.18 4.84
CA ALA A 166 4.94 -12.24 5.67
C ALA A 166 5.43 -12.16 7.13
N LYS A 167 6.74 -11.93 7.33
CA LYS A 167 7.32 -11.70 8.65
C LYS A 167 6.71 -10.46 9.32
N GLY A 168 6.58 -9.35 8.56
CA GLY A 168 5.94 -8.13 9.04
C GLY A 168 4.48 -8.34 9.44
N GLY A 169 3.73 -9.16 8.69
CA GLY A 169 2.37 -9.54 9.03
C GLY A 169 2.26 -10.28 10.36
N VAL A 170 3.22 -11.18 10.63
CA VAL A 170 3.36 -11.84 11.94
C VAL A 170 3.63 -10.81 13.04
N THR A 171 4.56 -9.90 12.83
CA THR A 171 4.88 -8.84 13.81
C THR A 171 3.68 -7.95 14.10
N VAL A 172 2.94 -7.53 13.07
CA VAL A 172 1.72 -6.73 13.23
C VAL A 172 0.65 -7.48 14.00
N ALA A 173 0.43 -8.78 13.71
CA ALA A 173 -0.56 -9.61 14.40
C ALA A 173 -0.24 -9.80 15.89
N LEU A 174 1.02 -9.82 16.26
CA LEU A 174 1.47 -9.98 17.64
C LEU A 174 1.43 -8.69 18.46
N GLY A 175 1.46 -7.54 17.79
CA GLY A 175 1.52 -6.23 18.44
C GLY A 175 2.89 -5.90 19.07
N PRO A 176 3.00 -4.77 19.80
CA PRO A 176 4.29 -4.23 20.28
C PRO A 176 4.99 -5.04 21.38
N LEU A 177 4.33 -6.03 21.97
CA LEU A 177 4.82 -6.76 23.15
C LEU A 177 5.66 -8.00 22.83
N SER A 178 5.84 -8.35 21.56
CA SER A 178 6.51 -9.58 21.18
C SER A 178 7.85 -9.34 20.52
N ASP A 179 8.90 -9.67 21.24
CA ASP A 179 10.22 -9.84 20.65
C ASP A 179 10.25 -11.15 19.86
N VAL A 180 10.03 -11.04 18.54
CA VAL A 180 9.98 -12.18 17.60
C VAL A 180 11.33 -12.92 17.53
N SER A 181 12.36 -12.40 18.17
CA SER A 181 13.69 -13.01 18.17
C SER A 181 13.79 -14.28 19.05
N GLN A 182 12.86 -14.46 20.00
CA GLN A 182 12.84 -15.63 20.88
C GLN A 182 11.78 -16.63 20.45
N MET A 183 12.20 -17.71 19.81
CA MET A 183 11.32 -18.77 19.29
C MET A 183 10.46 -19.45 20.37
N THR A 184 10.93 -19.44 21.61
CA THR A 184 10.21 -19.94 22.79
C THR A 184 9.00 -19.09 23.15
N THR A 185 9.07 -17.79 22.93
CA THR A 185 7.98 -16.84 23.19
C THR A 185 6.81 -17.07 22.23
N LEU A 186 7.08 -17.47 20.97
CA LEU A 186 6.05 -17.75 19.97
C LEU A 186 5.15 -18.96 20.31
N LEU A 187 5.59 -19.85 21.19
CA LEU A 187 4.84 -21.03 21.61
C LEU A 187 3.94 -20.78 22.82
N MET A 188 3.95 -19.59 23.40
CA MET A 188 3.04 -19.25 24.52
C MET A 188 1.58 -19.24 24.04
N PRO A 189 0.63 -19.82 24.79
CA PRO A 189 -0.77 -19.91 24.40
C PRO A 189 -1.39 -18.55 24.03
N GLU A 190 -1.04 -17.49 24.75
CA GLU A 190 -1.55 -16.13 24.52
C GLU A 190 -1.09 -15.58 23.14
N ILE A 191 0.13 -15.89 22.75
CA ILE A 191 0.72 -15.47 21.47
C ILE A 191 0.13 -16.29 20.34
N LEU A 192 0.01 -17.60 20.51
CA LEU A 192 -0.61 -18.49 19.52
C LEU A 192 -2.06 -18.10 19.25
N PHE A 193 -2.78 -17.66 20.28
CA PHE A 193 -4.17 -17.24 20.16
C PHE A 193 -4.35 -16.01 19.26
N LYS A 194 -3.35 -15.10 19.20
CA LYS A 194 -3.33 -13.95 18.31
C LYS A 194 -2.79 -14.28 16.91
N LEU A 195 -1.76 -15.14 16.86
CA LEU A 195 -1.03 -15.43 15.64
C LEU A 195 -1.78 -16.40 14.73
N ILE A 196 -2.40 -17.45 15.28
CA ILE A 196 -3.11 -18.47 14.49
C ILE A 196 -4.22 -17.85 13.63
N PRO A 197 -5.11 -16.99 14.12
CA PRO A 197 -6.12 -16.33 13.29
C PRO A 197 -5.53 -15.53 12.13
N ALA A 198 -4.41 -14.81 12.36
CA ALA A 198 -3.77 -14.04 11.29
C ALA A 198 -3.16 -14.94 10.21
N ILE A 199 -2.47 -16.02 10.61
CA ILE A 199 -1.90 -17.00 9.67
C ILE A 199 -3.01 -17.70 8.89
N VAL A 200 -4.03 -18.20 9.59
CA VAL A 200 -5.17 -18.87 8.95
C VAL A 200 -5.88 -17.95 7.99
N PHE A 201 -6.14 -16.69 8.41
CA PHE A 201 -6.73 -15.68 7.55
C PHE A 201 -5.91 -15.47 6.27
N GLY A 202 -4.60 -15.26 6.38
CA GLY A 202 -3.71 -15.02 5.23
C GLY A 202 -3.63 -16.22 4.29
N ILE A 203 -3.52 -17.44 4.83
CA ILE A 203 -3.44 -18.67 4.04
C ILE A 203 -4.78 -18.96 3.35
N VAL A 204 -5.90 -18.85 4.06
CA VAL A 204 -7.23 -19.11 3.48
C VAL A 204 -7.53 -18.10 2.38
N LEU A 205 -7.25 -16.79 2.62
CA LEU A 205 -7.40 -15.77 1.60
C LEU A 205 -6.54 -16.07 0.36
N PHE A 206 -5.29 -16.48 0.57
CA PHE A 206 -4.39 -16.88 -0.52
C PHE A 206 -4.97 -18.05 -1.32
N ILE A 207 -5.45 -19.11 -0.65
CA ILE A 207 -6.04 -20.29 -1.31
C ILE A 207 -7.29 -19.90 -2.10
N LEU A 208 -8.18 -19.11 -1.50
CA LEU A 208 -9.41 -18.65 -2.16
C LEU A 208 -9.11 -17.80 -3.41
N ASP A 209 -8.21 -16.84 -3.28
CA ASP A 209 -7.80 -15.98 -4.39
C ASP A 209 -7.19 -16.79 -5.54
N GLN A 210 -6.33 -17.77 -5.24
CA GLN A 210 -5.72 -18.64 -6.24
C GLN A 210 -6.72 -19.61 -6.89
N ARG A 211 -7.71 -20.08 -6.12
CA ARG A 211 -8.69 -21.07 -6.58
C ARG A 211 -9.75 -20.47 -7.49
N PHE A 212 -10.25 -19.31 -7.12
CA PHE A 212 -11.41 -18.71 -7.80
C PHE A 212 -11.02 -17.58 -8.75
N GLN A 213 -9.87 -16.91 -8.52
CA GLN A 213 -9.36 -15.80 -9.33
C GLN A 213 -10.41 -14.73 -9.64
N HIS A 214 -11.30 -14.48 -8.67
CA HIS A 214 -12.40 -13.55 -8.82
C HIS A 214 -12.15 -12.29 -8.00
N TRP A 215 -12.34 -11.13 -8.61
CA TRP A 215 -12.03 -9.81 -8.04
C TRP A 215 -12.77 -9.48 -6.72
N LEU A 216 -13.93 -10.11 -6.46
CA LEU A 216 -14.68 -9.92 -5.21
C LEU A 216 -14.12 -10.71 -4.03
N ILE A 217 -13.26 -11.69 -4.23
CA ILE A 217 -12.84 -12.60 -3.14
C ILE A 217 -12.17 -11.84 -2.03
N VAL A 218 -11.17 -11.01 -2.38
CA VAL A 218 -10.41 -10.27 -1.37
C VAL A 218 -11.31 -9.32 -0.56
N PRO A 219 -12.09 -8.41 -1.18
CA PRO A 219 -12.92 -7.48 -0.42
C PRO A 219 -14.06 -8.17 0.36
N THR A 220 -14.67 -9.20 -0.22
CA THR A 220 -15.74 -9.94 0.50
C THR A 220 -15.19 -10.75 1.66
N TYR A 221 -14.01 -11.36 1.52
CA TYR A 221 -13.37 -12.09 2.60
C TYR A 221 -12.92 -11.18 3.73
N LEU A 222 -12.36 -9.99 3.40
CA LEU A 222 -12.04 -8.95 4.38
C LEU A 222 -13.29 -8.53 5.16
N ALA A 223 -14.36 -8.18 4.46
CA ALA A 223 -15.62 -7.77 5.08
C ALA A 223 -16.25 -8.89 5.92
N ALA A 224 -16.24 -10.12 5.41
CA ALA A 224 -16.76 -11.29 6.13
C ALA A 224 -15.95 -11.60 7.40
N ALA A 225 -14.63 -11.47 7.36
CA ALA A 225 -13.77 -11.70 8.52
C ALA A 225 -14.00 -10.66 9.63
N VAL A 226 -14.13 -9.39 9.25
CA VAL A 226 -14.48 -8.31 10.19
C VAL A 226 -15.87 -8.54 10.76
N GLY A 227 -16.87 -8.84 9.91
CA GLY A 227 -18.23 -9.11 10.34
C GLY A 227 -18.34 -10.34 11.26
N LEU A 228 -17.61 -11.42 10.94
CA LEU A 228 -17.55 -12.62 11.76
C LEU A 228 -16.90 -12.34 13.13
N PHE A 229 -15.84 -11.54 13.17
CA PHE A 229 -15.21 -11.14 14.41
C PHE A 229 -16.19 -10.44 15.36
N TYR A 230 -16.92 -9.44 14.87
CA TYR A 230 -17.92 -8.73 15.69
C TYR A 230 -19.11 -9.61 16.06
N LEU A 231 -19.52 -10.52 15.17
CA LEU A 231 -20.57 -11.51 15.47
C LEU A 231 -20.14 -12.42 16.62
N VAL A 232 -18.88 -12.90 16.59
CA VAL A 232 -18.33 -13.74 17.67
C VAL A 232 -18.28 -12.98 18.99
N LEU A 233 -17.83 -11.73 19.01
CA LEU A 233 -17.84 -10.87 20.22
C LEU A 233 -19.26 -10.72 20.77
N TYR A 234 -20.23 -10.45 19.89
CA TYR A 234 -21.63 -10.27 20.27
C TYR A 234 -22.24 -11.56 20.88
N VAL A 235 -22.04 -12.71 20.22
CA VAL A 235 -22.55 -14.01 20.69
C VAL A 235 -21.87 -14.46 21.99
N ALA A 236 -20.56 -14.18 22.13
CA ALA A 236 -19.79 -14.49 23.34
C ALA A 236 -20.06 -13.52 24.49
N GLY A 237 -20.77 -12.42 24.26
CA GLY A 237 -21.03 -11.39 25.27
C GLY A 237 -19.76 -10.64 25.68
N VAL A 238 -18.72 -10.60 24.83
CA VAL A 238 -17.46 -9.92 25.11
C VAL A 238 -17.58 -8.46 24.71
N PRO A 239 -17.40 -7.49 25.64
CA PRO A 239 -17.44 -6.08 25.30
C PRO A 239 -16.25 -5.68 24.44
N ILE A 240 -16.43 -4.62 23.64
CA ILE A 240 -15.39 -4.13 22.72
C ILE A 240 -14.14 -3.70 23.48
N GLU A 241 -14.29 -3.11 24.66
CA GLU A 241 -13.21 -2.70 25.55
C GLU A 241 -12.30 -3.88 25.92
N ALA A 242 -12.88 -5.05 26.21
CA ALA A 242 -12.11 -6.26 26.47
C ALA A 242 -11.35 -6.75 25.23
N ALA A 243 -11.94 -6.63 24.04
CA ALA A 243 -11.24 -6.96 22.80
C ALA A 243 -10.04 -6.03 22.53
N VAL A 244 -10.13 -4.76 22.95
CA VAL A 244 -9.04 -3.80 22.90
C VAL A 244 -7.95 -4.17 23.93
N GLU A 245 -8.31 -4.49 25.18
CA GLU A 245 -7.36 -4.89 26.23
C GLU A 245 -6.60 -6.17 25.85
N PHE A 246 -7.27 -7.14 25.21
CA PHE A 246 -6.63 -8.34 24.66
C PHE A 246 -5.75 -8.05 23.43
N GLY A 247 -5.79 -6.84 22.87
CA GLY A 247 -5.01 -6.44 21.70
C GLY A 247 -5.54 -7.04 20.39
N TRP A 248 -6.84 -7.33 20.30
CA TRP A 248 -7.50 -7.72 19.06
C TRP A 248 -7.89 -6.52 18.18
N LEU A 249 -8.13 -5.39 18.82
CA LEU A 249 -8.41 -4.10 18.18
C LEU A 249 -7.32 -3.11 18.58
N ALA A 250 -7.04 -2.16 17.70
CA ALA A 250 -6.15 -1.05 18.04
C ALA A 250 -6.81 -0.16 19.11
N LEU A 251 -6.02 0.38 20.01
CA LEU A 251 -6.51 1.37 20.97
C LEU A 251 -6.95 2.63 20.22
N PRO A 252 -8.16 3.13 20.43
CA PRO A 252 -8.51 4.47 20.01
C PRO A 252 -7.67 5.44 20.87
N GLU A 253 -6.62 6.02 20.29
CA GLU A 253 -5.87 7.07 20.99
C GLU A 253 -6.77 8.28 21.19
N SER A 254 -7.08 8.59 22.45
CA SER A 254 -7.92 9.72 22.87
C SER A 254 -7.32 11.09 22.49
N ASN A 255 -6.07 11.13 22.03
CA ASN A 255 -5.34 12.33 21.61
C ASN A 255 -4.88 12.30 20.16
N ALA A 256 -5.38 11.39 19.32
CA ALA A 256 -5.03 11.37 17.91
C ALA A 256 -5.50 12.69 17.27
N ALA A 257 -4.60 13.63 17.12
CA ALA A 257 -4.68 14.62 16.06
C ALA A 257 -5.00 13.80 14.81
N GLY A 258 -6.18 14.02 14.19
CA GLY A 258 -6.73 13.17 13.15
C GLY A 258 -5.70 12.67 12.13
N TYR A 259 -6.09 11.91 11.13
CA TYR A 259 -5.20 11.37 10.08
C TYR A 259 -4.35 12.41 9.33
N PHE A 260 -4.57 13.70 9.58
CA PHE A 260 -3.72 14.75 9.02
C PHE A 260 -2.54 15.01 9.96
N PRO A 261 -1.31 14.67 9.55
CA PRO A 261 -0.14 15.18 10.23
C PRO A 261 -0.09 16.69 10.00
N VAL A 262 -0.65 17.45 10.93
CA VAL A 262 -0.46 18.92 10.93
C VAL A 262 0.95 19.17 11.45
N PHE A 263 1.91 19.17 10.54
CA PHE A 263 3.28 19.58 10.90
C PHE A 263 3.30 21.09 11.09
N THR A 264 3.58 21.52 12.30
CA THR A 264 3.96 22.90 12.54
C THR A 264 5.38 23.15 12.04
N LEU A 265 5.67 24.37 11.59
CA LEU A 265 7.03 24.72 11.14
C LEU A 265 8.09 24.42 12.22
N ASP A 266 7.72 24.57 13.49
CA ASP A 266 8.61 24.28 14.64
C ASP A 266 8.97 22.80 14.72
N GLN A 267 8.07 21.90 14.37
CA GLN A 267 8.33 20.45 14.36
C GLN A 267 9.30 20.03 13.26
N LEU A 268 9.40 20.79 12.16
CA LEU A 268 10.41 20.53 11.14
C LEU A 268 11.85 20.73 11.66
N LEU A 269 12.02 21.53 12.71
CA LEU A 269 13.31 21.71 13.37
C LEU A 269 13.72 20.48 14.22
N TRP A 270 12.80 19.59 14.54
CA TRP A 270 13.07 18.36 15.30
C TRP A 270 13.60 17.22 14.42
N ILE A 271 13.60 17.42 13.08
CA ILE A 271 14.10 16.41 12.15
C ILE A 271 15.61 16.23 12.36
N ASN A 272 16.01 15.00 12.63
CA ASN A 272 17.41 14.62 12.67
C ASN A 272 17.92 14.27 11.26
N TRP A 273 18.43 15.27 10.57
CA TRP A 273 18.99 15.10 9.23
C TRP A 273 20.16 14.12 9.17
N GLY A 274 20.96 14.03 10.25
CA GLY A 274 22.04 13.06 10.34
C GLY A 274 21.56 11.61 10.31
N ALA A 275 20.44 11.32 11.00
CA ALA A 275 19.82 10.00 10.98
C ALA A 275 19.25 9.66 9.58
N ILE A 276 18.67 10.65 8.87
CA ILE A 276 18.14 10.48 7.51
C ILE A 276 19.29 10.21 6.52
N LEU A 277 20.37 10.97 6.59
CA LEU A 277 21.52 10.79 5.69
C LEU A 277 22.17 9.40 5.83
N GLN A 278 22.11 8.79 7.01
CA GLN A 278 22.58 7.43 7.22
C GLN A 278 21.72 6.36 6.52
N GLN A 279 20.54 6.71 5.98
CA GLN A 279 19.68 5.80 5.22
C GLN A 279 19.87 5.93 3.70
N PHE A 280 20.96 6.54 3.25
CA PHE A 280 21.17 6.83 1.83
C PHE A 280 21.21 5.56 0.95
N ASP A 281 21.76 4.47 1.45
CA ASP A 281 21.74 3.14 0.83
C ASP A 281 20.33 2.63 0.61
N ILE A 282 19.45 2.76 1.60
CA ILE A 282 18.03 2.38 1.52
C ILE A 282 17.29 3.25 0.48
N ILE A 283 17.61 4.54 0.42
CA ILE A 283 17.02 5.45 -0.57
C ILE A 283 17.41 5.03 -2.00
N ILE A 284 18.67 4.62 -2.22
CA ILE A 284 19.12 4.13 -3.53
C ILE A 284 18.37 2.83 -3.89
N VAL A 285 18.28 1.88 -2.96
CA VAL A 285 17.56 0.62 -3.18
C VAL A 285 16.09 0.88 -3.54
N LEU A 286 15.41 1.76 -2.79
CA LEU A 286 14.02 2.15 -3.07
C LEU A 286 13.88 2.82 -4.45
N SER A 287 14.85 3.64 -4.86
CA SER A 287 14.84 4.31 -6.15
C SER A 287 14.88 3.33 -7.32
N ILE A 288 15.82 2.40 -7.27
CA ILE A 288 15.98 1.36 -8.30
C ILE A 288 14.77 0.43 -8.33
N LEU A 289 14.37 -0.07 -7.16
CA LEU A 289 13.24 -0.96 -7.02
C LEU A 289 11.94 -0.35 -7.57
N SER A 290 11.68 0.90 -7.23
CA SER A 290 10.44 1.56 -7.63
C SER A 290 10.33 1.71 -9.14
N VAL A 291 11.44 1.96 -9.83
CA VAL A 291 11.49 1.97 -11.31
C VAL A 291 11.18 0.59 -11.86
N ILE A 292 11.81 -0.46 -11.32
CA ILE A 292 11.59 -1.85 -11.75
C ILE A 292 10.11 -2.24 -11.54
N MET A 293 9.57 -2.00 -10.36
CA MET A 293 8.17 -2.32 -10.03
C MET A 293 7.19 -1.58 -10.94
N LEU A 294 7.39 -0.29 -11.17
CA LEU A 294 6.54 0.49 -12.04
C LEU A 294 6.55 -0.06 -13.48
N LEU A 295 7.71 -0.39 -14.03
CA LEU A 295 7.83 -0.91 -15.39
C LEU A 295 7.19 -2.30 -15.53
N LEU A 296 7.32 -3.16 -14.51
CA LEU A 296 6.63 -4.45 -14.48
C LEU A 296 5.10 -4.29 -14.39
N ASP A 297 4.62 -3.36 -13.56
CA ASP A 297 3.20 -3.06 -13.46
C ASP A 297 2.65 -2.51 -14.79
N ILE A 298 3.39 -1.62 -15.47
CA ILE A 298 2.99 -1.09 -16.79
C ILE A 298 2.87 -2.21 -17.81
N SER A 299 3.86 -3.11 -17.90
CA SER A 299 3.78 -4.27 -18.79
C SER A 299 2.58 -5.17 -18.45
N GLY A 300 2.26 -5.32 -17.16
CA GLY A 300 1.04 -6.01 -16.73
C GLY A 300 -0.24 -5.31 -17.20
N VAL A 301 -0.29 -3.98 -17.11
CA VAL A 301 -1.43 -3.19 -17.59
C VAL A 301 -1.60 -3.32 -19.10
N GLU A 302 -0.52 -3.25 -19.89
CA GLU A 302 -0.54 -3.42 -21.35
C GLU A 302 -1.19 -4.74 -21.75
N LEU A 303 -0.82 -5.83 -21.08
CA LEU A 303 -1.42 -7.15 -21.31
C LEU A 303 -2.92 -7.19 -21.00
N ILE A 304 -3.39 -6.43 -20.01
CA ILE A 304 -4.79 -6.39 -19.58
C ILE A 304 -5.63 -5.58 -20.57
N ILE A 305 -5.14 -4.39 -20.94
CA ILE A 305 -5.90 -3.46 -21.80
C ILE A 305 -5.73 -3.72 -23.31
N GLY A 306 -4.76 -4.57 -23.67
CA GLY A 306 -4.44 -4.89 -25.09
C GLY A 306 -3.91 -3.69 -25.87
N ARG A 307 -3.23 -2.75 -25.22
CA ARG A 307 -2.67 -1.54 -25.83
C ARG A 307 -1.32 -1.21 -25.24
N ASP A 308 -0.39 -0.79 -26.07
CA ASP A 308 0.93 -0.34 -25.62
C ASP A 308 0.82 1.00 -24.87
N LEU A 309 1.49 1.08 -23.75
CA LEU A 309 1.74 2.29 -22.99
C LEU A 309 3.17 2.77 -23.25
N GLU A 310 3.42 4.04 -23.02
CA GLU A 310 4.77 4.61 -23.15
C GLU A 310 5.50 4.54 -21.80
N PRO A 311 6.40 3.57 -21.53
CA PRO A 311 7.02 3.39 -20.21
C PRO A 311 7.68 4.67 -19.69
N ASN A 312 8.35 5.42 -20.59
CA ASN A 312 9.00 6.68 -20.21
C ASN A 312 7.99 7.77 -19.82
N ARG A 313 6.81 7.77 -20.39
CA ARG A 313 5.74 8.69 -20.00
C ARG A 313 5.18 8.32 -18.63
N GLU A 314 4.96 7.04 -18.38
CA GLU A 314 4.45 6.56 -17.10
C GLU A 314 5.47 6.80 -15.98
N LEU A 315 6.77 6.63 -16.23
CA LEU A 315 7.85 7.02 -15.32
C LEU A 315 7.81 8.52 -15.00
N ARG A 316 7.61 9.39 -16.01
CA ARG A 316 7.48 10.83 -15.78
C ARG A 316 6.22 11.18 -15.00
N SER A 317 5.10 10.50 -15.29
CA SER A 317 3.82 10.72 -14.61
C SER A 317 3.92 10.34 -13.13
N ALA A 318 4.47 9.17 -12.84
CA ALA A 318 4.70 8.71 -11.47
C ALA A 318 5.74 9.59 -10.75
N GLY A 319 6.85 9.91 -11.42
CA GLY A 319 7.88 10.78 -10.88
C GLY A 319 7.35 12.15 -10.48
N LEU A 320 6.64 12.82 -11.39
CA LEU A 320 6.05 14.14 -11.13
C LEU A 320 4.98 14.09 -10.03
N SER A 321 4.14 13.05 -10.03
CA SER A 321 3.12 12.83 -9.00
C SER A 321 3.76 12.68 -7.61
N ASN A 322 4.83 11.90 -7.48
CA ASN A 322 5.52 11.70 -6.21
C ASN A 322 6.24 12.98 -5.74
N MET A 323 6.87 13.72 -6.65
CA MET A 323 7.49 15.01 -6.30
C MET A 323 6.46 16.02 -5.79
N ILE A 324 5.32 16.18 -6.47
CA ILE A 324 4.24 17.07 -6.04
C ILE A 324 3.58 16.55 -4.76
N GLY A 325 3.31 15.23 -4.71
CA GLY A 325 2.66 14.56 -3.60
C GLY A 325 3.43 14.70 -2.29
N THR A 326 4.76 14.75 -2.33
CA THR A 326 5.59 14.95 -1.14
C THR A 326 5.18 16.21 -0.37
N PHE A 327 4.87 17.31 -1.05
CA PHE A 327 4.42 18.55 -0.41
C PHE A 327 3.01 18.46 0.18
N ALA A 328 2.23 17.47 -0.24
CA ALA A 328 0.92 17.15 0.35
C ALA A 328 1.03 16.08 1.46
N GLY A 329 2.24 15.66 1.85
CA GLY A 329 2.45 14.60 2.84
C GLY A 329 2.19 13.19 2.29
N SER A 330 2.25 13.01 0.97
CA SER A 330 2.01 11.73 0.30
C SER A 330 3.29 10.91 0.22
N PRO A 331 3.37 9.73 0.84
CA PRO A 331 4.39 8.74 0.56
C PRO A 331 4.35 8.23 -0.88
N LEU A 332 5.39 7.48 -1.23
CA LEU A 332 5.62 6.95 -2.57
C LEU A 332 4.46 6.10 -3.09
N GLY A 333 3.97 6.46 -4.27
CA GLY A 333 2.91 5.74 -4.98
C GLY A 333 3.13 5.71 -6.49
N PHE A 334 2.63 4.66 -7.16
CA PHE A 334 2.66 4.55 -8.62
C PHE A 334 1.59 3.58 -9.14
N GLY A 335 1.50 3.43 -10.46
CA GLY A 335 0.49 2.63 -11.14
C GLY A 335 0.51 1.16 -10.72
N ALA A 336 -0.66 0.55 -10.59
CA ALA A 336 -0.88 -0.81 -10.14
C ALA A 336 -1.56 -1.65 -11.21
N ALA A 337 -0.91 -2.71 -11.70
CA ALA A 337 -1.48 -3.62 -12.69
C ALA A 337 -2.69 -4.38 -12.13
N ALA A 338 -2.58 -4.93 -10.92
CA ALA A 338 -3.65 -5.70 -10.29
C ALA A 338 -4.92 -4.87 -10.08
N ASP A 339 -4.78 -3.67 -9.49
CA ASP A 339 -5.92 -2.78 -9.23
C ASP A 339 -6.55 -2.28 -10.53
N THR A 340 -5.71 -1.99 -11.55
CA THR A 340 -6.16 -1.62 -12.88
C THR A 340 -6.90 -2.76 -13.56
N ALA A 341 -6.48 -4.02 -13.35
CA ALA A 341 -7.18 -5.20 -13.85
C ALA A 341 -8.58 -5.33 -13.26
N VAL A 342 -8.72 -5.12 -11.95
CA VAL A 342 -10.01 -5.11 -11.26
C VAL A 342 -10.91 -4.03 -11.83
N SER A 343 -10.40 -2.80 -11.94
CA SER A 343 -11.11 -1.67 -12.55
C SER A 343 -11.59 -1.99 -13.97
N TYR A 344 -10.71 -2.55 -14.79
CA TYR A 344 -11.02 -2.89 -16.18
C TYR A 344 -12.12 -3.97 -16.29
N ARG A 345 -12.02 -5.04 -15.50
CA ARG A 345 -13.01 -6.13 -15.46
C ARG A 345 -14.40 -5.67 -14.99
N LEU A 346 -14.46 -4.68 -14.10
CA LEU A 346 -15.71 -4.10 -13.60
C LEU A 346 -16.31 -3.06 -14.57
N GLY A 347 -15.61 -2.75 -15.66
CA GLY A 347 -16.03 -1.73 -16.62
C GLY A 347 -15.79 -0.30 -16.12
N GLY A 348 -14.95 -0.12 -15.11
CA GLY A 348 -14.43 1.15 -14.66
C GLY A 348 -13.38 1.67 -15.62
N SER A 349 -13.81 2.17 -16.77
CA SER A 349 -12.90 2.55 -17.85
C SER A 349 -12.61 4.05 -17.92
N ARG A 350 -13.12 4.85 -16.99
CA ARG A 350 -13.15 6.30 -17.11
C ARG A 350 -12.63 7.00 -15.87
N PHE A 351 -12.21 8.25 -16.06
CA PHE A 351 -11.76 9.16 -14.98
C PHE A 351 -12.81 9.35 -13.86
N LEU A 352 -14.12 9.18 -14.18
CA LEU A 352 -15.19 9.21 -13.17
C LEU A 352 -14.99 8.17 -12.06
N MET A 353 -14.57 6.96 -12.39
CA MET A 353 -14.29 5.92 -11.38
C MET A 353 -13.20 6.37 -10.42
N ILE A 354 -12.14 7.01 -10.93
CA ILE A 354 -11.05 7.55 -10.10
C ILE A 354 -11.53 8.68 -9.19
N LEU A 355 -12.40 9.56 -9.68
CA LEU A 355 -12.99 10.61 -8.85
C LEU A 355 -13.82 10.03 -7.70
N ILE A 356 -14.66 9.03 -7.99
CA ILE A 356 -15.47 8.35 -6.95
C ILE A 356 -14.54 7.62 -5.97
N TYR A 357 -13.54 6.91 -6.46
CA TYR A 357 -12.53 6.23 -5.65
C TYR A 357 -11.81 7.19 -4.70
N SER A 358 -11.29 8.30 -5.23
CA SER A 358 -10.61 9.30 -4.42
C SER A 358 -11.56 9.95 -3.40
N ALA A 359 -12.82 10.22 -3.79
CA ALA A 359 -13.83 10.77 -2.88
C ALA A 359 -14.16 9.80 -1.73
N LEU A 360 -14.24 8.49 -2.00
CA LEU A 360 -14.47 7.49 -0.95
C LEU A 360 -13.29 7.43 0.03
N VAL A 361 -12.05 7.47 -0.46
CA VAL A 361 -10.87 7.49 0.41
C VAL A 361 -10.80 8.79 1.23
N VAL A 362 -11.08 9.94 0.60
CA VAL A 362 -11.18 11.24 1.31
C VAL A 362 -12.26 11.19 2.38
N ALA A 363 -13.42 10.59 2.09
CA ALA A 363 -14.47 10.42 3.09
C ALA A 363 -13.98 9.63 4.31
N VAL A 364 -13.19 8.57 4.12
CA VAL A 364 -12.59 7.81 5.22
C VAL A 364 -11.58 8.66 6.00
N ILE A 365 -10.77 9.49 5.33
CA ILE A 365 -9.84 10.41 5.98
C ILE A 365 -10.60 11.43 6.85
N VAL A 366 -11.72 11.96 6.34
CA VAL A 366 -12.54 13.00 7.03
C VAL A 366 -13.36 12.39 8.17
N LEU A 367 -13.91 11.17 7.98
CA LEU A 367 -14.65 10.45 9.02
C LEU A 367 -13.75 10.06 10.21
N GLY A 368 -12.44 10.11 10.02
CA GLY A 368 -11.47 9.87 11.07
C GLY A 368 -11.13 8.40 11.31
N HIS A 369 -10.51 8.14 12.45
CA HIS A 369 -9.91 6.85 12.77
C HIS A 369 -10.92 5.74 13.11
N GLU A 370 -12.14 6.07 13.51
CA GLU A 370 -13.12 5.09 13.99
C GLU A 370 -13.35 3.91 13.03
N PRO A 371 -13.55 4.11 11.70
CA PRO A 371 -13.75 2.99 10.79
C PRO A 371 -12.53 2.08 10.64
N ILE A 372 -11.33 2.59 10.90
CA ILE A 372 -10.07 1.85 10.70
C ILE A 372 -9.66 1.12 11.97
N VAL A 373 -9.84 1.75 13.14
CA VAL A 373 -9.64 1.11 14.46
C VAL A 373 -10.59 -0.08 14.63
N ALA A 374 -11.74 -0.04 13.98
CA ALA A 374 -12.69 -1.15 13.93
C ALA A 374 -12.17 -2.39 13.16
N VAL A 375 -11.06 -2.31 12.43
CA VAL A 375 -10.49 -3.48 11.75
C VAL A 375 -9.63 -4.28 12.71
N PRO A 376 -9.93 -5.58 12.94
CA PRO A 376 -9.15 -6.42 13.83
C PRO A 376 -7.70 -6.57 13.38
N ILE A 377 -6.76 -6.52 14.32
CA ILE A 377 -5.30 -6.55 14.05
C ILE A 377 -4.90 -7.83 13.30
N PHE A 378 -5.54 -8.98 13.59
CA PHE A 378 -5.28 -10.23 12.86
C PHE A 378 -5.66 -10.14 11.37
N VAL A 379 -6.64 -9.34 10.99
CA VAL A 379 -7.02 -9.10 9.59
C VAL A 379 -5.92 -8.30 8.90
N VAL A 380 -5.40 -7.26 9.56
CA VAL A 380 -4.31 -6.41 9.03
C VAL A 380 -3.02 -7.22 8.85
N GLY A 381 -2.61 -7.95 9.90
CA GLY A 381 -1.42 -8.82 9.85
C GLY A 381 -1.59 -9.97 8.87
N GLY A 382 -2.75 -10.61 8.85
CA GLY A 382 -3.07 -11.69 7.92
C GLY A 382 -3.12 -11.24 6.46
N PHE A 383 -3.55 -10.00 6.19
CA PHE A 383 -3.51 -9.42 4.85
C PHE A 383 -2.07 -9.20 4.35
N LEU A 384 -1.15 -8.77 5.22
CA LEU A 384 0.28 -8.71 4.91
C LEU A 384 0.86 -10.11 4.63
N ILE A 385 0.46 -11.12 5.41
CA ILE A 385 0.87 -12.52 5.18
C ILE A 385 0.36 -12.99 3.81
N TYR A 386 -0.89 -12.71 3.46
CA TYR A 386 -1.45 -13.03 2.14
C TYR A 386 -0.64 -12.40 1.00
N ILE A 387 -0.33 -11.10 1.10
CA ILE A 387 0.47 -10.41 0.08
C ILE A 387 1.87 -11.02 0.02
N GLY A 388 2.50 -11.29 1.16
CA GLY A 388 3.81 -11.93 1.25
C GLY A 388 3.85 -13.30 0.58
N LEU A 389 2.85 -14.16 0.85
CA LEU A 389 2.70 -15.47 0.22
C LEU A 389 2.48 -15.34 -1.30
N THR A 390 1.70 -14.36 -1.74
CA THR A 390 1.47 -14.10 -3.16
C THR A 390 2.79 -13.78 -3.86
N PHE A 391 3.61 -12.88 -3.29
CA PHE A 391 4.94 -12.55 -3.83
C PHE A 391 5.85 -13.78 -3.86
N LEU A 392 5.95 -14.55 -2.76
CA LEU A 392 6.79 -15.74 -2.67
C LEU A 392 6.41 -16.77 -3.74
N ILE A 393 5.13 -17.10 -3.85
CA ILE A 393 4.69 -18.16 -4.76
C ILE A 393 4.75 -17.71 -6.21
N GLU A 394 4.44 -16.46 -6.51
CA GLU A 394 4.52 -15.93 -7.88
C GLU A 394 5.96 -15.92 -8.38
N TRP A 395 6.90 -15.41 -7.60
CA TRP A 395 8.27 -15.19 -8.05
C TRP A 395 9.18 -16.42 -7.86
N VAL A 396 8.98 -17.22 -6.81
CA VAL A 396 9.80 -18.43 -6.56
C VAL A 396 9.29 -19.62 -7.36
N TRP A 397 7.97 -19.80 -7.47
CA TRP A 397 7.39 -21.02 -8.03
C TRP A 397 6.83 -20.85 -9.43
N ARG A 398 5.87 -19.93 -9.63
CA ARG A 398 5.14 -19.84 -10.90
C ARG A 398 5.96 -19.31 -12.07
N LYS A 399 6.75 -18.26 -11.86
CA LYS A 399 7.57 -17.69 -12.93
C LYS A 399 8.74 -18.60 -13.30
N ARG A 400 9.28 -19.34 -12.33
CA ARG A 400 10.33 -20.34 -12.59
C ARG A 400 9.87 -21.42 -13.58
N LEU A 401 8.62 -21.87 -13.50
CA LEU A 401 8.07 -22.90 -14.39
C LEU A 401 7.86 -22.43 -15.84
N LYS A 402 7.95 -21.13 -16.09
CA LYS A 402 7.79 -20.52 -17.43
C LYS A 402 9.14 -20.21 -18.10
N LEU A 403 10.26 -20.42 -17.41
CA LEU A 403 11.59 -20.17 -17.96
C LEU A 403 12.10 -21.36 -18.74
N PRO A 404 12.87 -21.14 -19.82
CA PRO A 404 13.64 -22.21 -20.45
C PRO A 404 14.67 -22.76 -19.47
N LEU A 405 14.94 -24.07 -19.53
CA LEU A 405 15.85 -24.78 -18.64
C LEU A 405 17.28 -24.19 -18.55
N THR A 406 17.64 -23.34 -19.51
CA THR A 406 18.92 -22.61 -19.56
C THR A 406 18.99 -21.39 -18.65
N GLU A 407 17.85 -20.94 -18.11
CA GLU A 407 17.76 -19.75 -17.24
C GLU A 407 17.31 -20.09 -15.81
N VAL A 408 17.11 -21.37 -15.48
CA VAL A 408 16.79 -21.89 -14.15
C VAL A 408 18.05 -22.27 -13.42
#